data_3dea04214bd5fbb5d50779a43d652737
#
_entry.id   3dea04214bd5fbb5d50779a43d652737
#
_cell.length_a   1.000
_cell.length_b   1.000
_cell.length_c   1.000
_cell.angle_alpha   90.00
_cell.angle_beta   90.00
_cell.angle_gamma   90.00
#
_symmetry.space_group_name_H-M   'P 1'
#
loop_
_entity.id
_entity.type
_entity.pdbx_description
1 polymer ?
#
loop_
_entity_poly.entity_id
_entity_poly.type
_entity_poly.pdbx_seq_one_letter_code
_entity_poly.pdbx_strand_id
1 'polypeptide(L)'
;ASERPMIVIGGSQWSAAANKGVAKLAEVTGAPVVTSFRRQDYMDNRHTHFAGDLNVGVNPKLAARMREADCLLLIGTRFGDIETQGYTLVDPADPKKAVLHIHADADEIGRVYGADIGYVCRGDLAVEQLAITAATMEITPKWEAWRKAARADYEGWITPFESPGAVKQEQVIKWLSDNLGDDAVLTNGAGNFASWVHRYYKHHGLSKGFKTQLAPTVGAMGYGVPAGIAAAVL
;
A
#
# COMPACT_ATOMS: atom_id res chain seq x y z
N ALA A 1 15.58 -19.09 -2.51
CA ALA A 1 14.42 -18.92 -1.61
C ALA A 1 14.55 -17.57 -0.92
N SER A 2 13.50 -16.73 -0.95
CA SER A 2 13.50 -15.39 -0.32
C SER A 2 13.51 -15.50 1.21
N GLU A 3 14.19 -14.57 1.86
CA GLU A 3 14.21 -14.42 3.32
C GLU A 3 13.47 -13.13 3.76
N ARG A 4 13.40 -12.13 2.90
CA ARG A 4 12.83 -10.80 3.17
C ARG A 4 11.90 -10.36 2.04
N PRO A 5 10.80 -11.09 1.77
CA PRO A 5 9.88 -10.68 0.73
C PRO A 5 9.06 -9.47 1.12
N MET A 6 8.57 -8.73 0.12
CA MET A 6 7.60 -7.66 0.28
C MET A 6 6.54 -7.76 -0.82
N ILE A 7 5.27 -7.70 -0.43
CA ILE A 7 4.16 -7.59 -1.38
C ILE A 7 3.82 -6.11 -1.54
N VAL A 8 3.82 -5.61 -2.77
CA VAL A 8 3.45 -4.22 -3.10
C VAL A 8 2.18 -4.25 -3.93
N ILE A 9 1.10 -3.70 -3.41
CA ILE A 9 -0.19 -3.66 -4.09
C ILE A 9 -0.54 -2.25 -4.54
N GLY A 10 -1.14 -2.11 -5.72
CA GLY A 10 -1.48 -0.79 -6.26
C GLY A 10 -2.32 -0.85 -7.53
N GLY A 11 -2.25 0.22 -8.32
CA GLY A 11 -2.97 0.34 -9.58
C GLY A 11 -4.41 0.82 -9.42
N SER A 12 -5.29 0.37 -10.32
CA SER A 12 -6.71 0.72 -10.36
C SER A 12 -7.58 -0.55 -10.35
N GLN A 13 -8.90 -0.37 -10.32
CA GLN A 13 -9.87 -1.46 -10.42
C GLN A 13 -9.75 -2.50 -9.27
N TRP A 14 -9.61 -2.02 -8.04
CA TRP A 14 -9.55 -2.87 -6.86
C TRP A 14 -10.96 -3.21 -6.36
N SER A 15 -11.21 -4.45 -5.98
CA SER A 15 -12.49 -4.95 -5.50
C SER A 15 -12.48 -5.26 -3.99
N ALA A 16 -13.65 -5.41 -3.38
CA ALA A 16 -13.76 -5.92 -2.01
C ALA A 16 -13.26 -7.37 -1.90
N ALA A 17 -13.42 -8.17 -2.95
CA ALA A 17 -12.89 -9.53 -3.00
C ALA A 17 -11.35 -9.52 -3.04
N ALA A 18 -10.75 -8.63 -3.84
CA ALA A 18 -9.31 -8.44 -3.88
C ALA A 18 -8.75 -7.95 -2.53
N ASN A 19 -9.48 -7.06 -1.83
CA ASN A 19 -9.09 -6.62 -0.49
C ASN A 19 -9.01 -7.79 0.51
N LYS A 20 -10.00 -8.69 0.49
CA LYS A 20 -9.97 -9.94 1.27
C LYS A 20 -8.88 -10.89 0.78
N GLY A 21 -8.69 -10.96 -0.53
CA GLY A 21 -7.67 -11.80 -1.15
C GLY A 21 -6.26 -11.44 -0.71
N VAL A 22 -5.92 -10.13 -0.66
CA VAL A 22 -4.59 -9.70 -0.23
C VAL A 22 -4.34 -10.03 1.25
N ALA A 23 -5.34 -9.85 2.11
CA ALA A 23 -5.22 -10.24 3.51
C ALA A 23 -4.96 -11.76 3.64
N LYS A 24 -5.74 -12.57 2.91
CA LYS A 24 -5.56 -14.03 2.90
C LYS A 24 -4.20 -14.46 2.34
N LEU A 25 -3.76 -13.87 1.24
CA LEU A 25 -2.45 -14.14 0.65
C LEU A 25 -1.32 -13.82 1.64
N ALA A 26 -1.41 -12.68 2.32
CA ALA A 26 -0.45 -12.26 3.33
C ALA A 26 -0.41 -13.23 4.53
N GLU A 27 -1.57 -13.67 5.02
CA GLU A 27 -1.68 -14.64 6.12
C GLU A 27 -1.06 -15.99 5.76
N VAL A 28 -1.40 -16.53 4.58
CA VAL A 28 -0.91 -17.84 4.13
C VAL A 28 0.59 -17.81 3.89
N THR A 29 1.09 -16.76 3.28
CA THR A 29 2.53 -16.64 2.97
C THR A 29 3.37 -16.15 4.15
N GLY A 30 2.79 -15.37 5.05
CA GLY A 30 3.50 -14.69 6.13
C GLY A 30 4.21 -13.40 5.69
N ALA A 31 4.04 -12.96 4.44
CA ALA A 31 4.73 -11.78 3.90
C ALA A 31 4.08 -10.47 4.37
N PRO A 32 4.86 -9.40 4.63
CA PRO A 32 4.32 -8.07 4.85
C PRO A 32 3.83 -7.45 3.53
N VAL A 33 2.80 -6.60 3.64
CA VAL A 33 2.16 -5.91 2.53
C VAL A 33 2.32 -4.41 2.67
N VAL A 34 2.68 -3.74 1.59
CA VAL A 34 2.68 -2.29 1.47
C VAL A 34 1.79 -1.86 0.31
N THR A 35 1.20 -0.68 0.42
CA THR A 35 0.41 -0.10 -0.66
C THR A 35 1.22 0.91 -1.45
N SER A 36 0.96 1.02 -2.73
CA SER A 36 1.52 2.07 -3.57
C SER A 36 0.85 3.42 -3.29
N PHE A 37 1.39 4.47 -3.89
CA PHE A 37 0.96 5.85 -3.71
C PHE A 37 -0.55 6.04 -3.76
N ARG A 38 -1.13 6.50 -2.63
CA ARG A 38 -2.57 6.81 -2.50
C ARG A 38 -3.49 5.61 -2.80
N ARG A 39 -3.09 4.44 -2.29
CA ARG A 39 -3.84 3.18 -2.36
C ARG A 39 -3.95 2.50 -0.99
N GLN A 40 -3.90 3.28 0.10
CA GLN A 40 -3.92 2.75 1.47
C GLN A 40 -5.20 1.97 1.77
N ASP A 41 -6.32 2.32 1.12
CA ASP A 41 -7.59 1.62 1.25
C ASP A 41 -7.65 0.25 0.54
N TYR A 42 -6.57 -0.20 -0.11
CA TYR A 42 -6.52 -1.52 -0.75
C TYR A 42 -6.30 -2.68 0.22
N MET A 43 -5.96 -2.37 1.45
CA MET A 43 -5.89 -3.32 2.57
C MET A 43 -6.31 -2.63 3.85
N ASP A 44 -6.92 -3.36 4.80
CA ASP A 44 -7.16 -2.82 6.15
C ASP A 44 -5.83 -2.50 6.82
N ASN A 45 -5.61 -1.23 7.15
CA ASN A 45 -4.36 -0.76 7.75
C ASN A 45 -4.15 -1.24 9.20
N ARG A 46 -5.19 -1.81 9.81
CA ARG A 46 -5.12 -2.45 11.14
C ARG A 46 -4.62 -3.89 11.05
N HIS A 47 -4.63 -4.48 9.87
CA HIS A 47 -4.19 -5.86 9.66
C HIS A 47 -2.72 -6.04 10.01
N THR A 48 -2.37 -7.12 10.69
CA THR A 48 -1.01 -7.37 11.22
C THR A 48 0.08 -7.52 10.15
N HIS A 49 -0.30 -7.74 8.89
CA HIS A 49 0.61 -7.81 7.74
C HIS A 49 0.74 -6.50 7.00
N PHE A 50 -0.08 -5.49 7.30
CA PHE A 50 0.07 -4.17 6.71
C PHE A 50 1.29 -3.46 7.27
N ALA A 51 2.22 -3.07 6.41
CA ALA A 51 3.52 -2.49 6.77
C ALA A 51 3.67 -1.01 6.36
N GLY A 52 2.62 -0.42 5.78
CA GLY A 52 2.61 1.01 5.40
C GLY A 52 2.36 1.25 3.92
N ASP A 53 2.62 2.47 3.50
CA ASP A 53 2.41 2.94 2.14
C ASP A 53 3.66 3.61 1.57
N LEU A 54 3.87 3.44 0.26
CA LEU A 54 4.94 4.07 -0.50
C LEU A 54 4.43 5.41 -1.04
N ASN A 55 4.57 6.45 -0.23
CA ASN A 55 4.00 7.76 -0.46
C ASN A 55 5.11 8.84 -0.52
N VAL A 56 4.74 10.06 -0.91
CA VAL A 56 5.60 11.24 -0.70
C VAL A 56 5.82 11.39 0.80
N GLY A 57 7.09 11.43 1.23
CA GLY A 57 7.43 11.40 2.66
C GLY A 57 7.25 10.03 3.31
N VAL A 58 7.63 8.97 2.59
CA VAL A 58 7.59 7.59 3.09
C VAL A 58 8.29 7.45 4.44
N ASN A 59 7.78 6.54 5.29
CA ASN A 59 8.45 6.15 6.53
C ASN A 59 9.91 5.73 6.23
N PRO A 60 10.93 6.38 6.83
CA PRO A 60 12.33 6.05 6.58
C PRO A 60 12.68 4.58 6.88
N LYS A 61 12.03 3.98 7.87
CA LYS A 61 12.22 2.56 8.18
C LYS A 61 11.60 1.66 7.12
N LEU A 62 10.45 2.02 6.57
CA LEU A 62 9.87 1.30 5.43
C LEU A 62 10.78 1.42 4.19
N ALA A 63 11.30 2.62 3.92
CA ALA A 63 12.28 2.83 2.85
C ALA A 63 13.51 1.94 3.01
N ALA A 64 14.04 1.80 4.22
CA ALA A 64 15.14 0.89 4.51
C ALA A 64 14.74 -0.57 4.23
N ARG A 65 13.55 -1.00 4.66
CA ARG A 65 13.06 -2.36 4.38
C ARG A 65 12.88 -2.64 2.89
N MET A 66 12.42 -1.65 2.12
CA MET A 66 12.33 -1.81 0.66
C MET A 66 13.71 -2.02 0.01
N ARG A 67 14.76 -1.38 0.54
CA ARG A 67 16.15 -1.62 0.10
C ARG A 67 16.65 -3.01 0.52
N GLU A 68 16.33 -3.45 1.73
CA GLU A 68 16.75 -4.74 2.30
C GLU A 68 15.97 -5.94 1.76
N ALA A 69 14.78 -5.72 1.22
CA ALA A 69 13.99 -6.79 0.63
C ALA A 69 14.76 -7.50 -0.47
N ASP A 70 14.67 -8.84 -0.48
CA ASP A 70 15.32 -9.70 -1.48
C ASP A 70 14.34 -10.24 -2.54
N CYS A 71 13.04 -10.00 -2.35
CA CYS A 71 11.99 -10.33 -3.29
C CYS A 71 10.86 -9.31 -3.22
N LEU A 72 10.41 -8.83 -4.36
CA LEU A 72 9.26 -7.95 -4.51
C LEU A 72 8.18 -8.65 -5.35
N LEU A 73 6.98 -8.80 -4.79
CA LEU A 73 5.79 -9.18 -5.53
C LEU A 73 4.97 -7.92 -5.79
N LEU A 74 5.06 -7.40 -7.00
CA LEU A 74 4.36 -6.19 -7.45
C LEU A 74 3.01 -6.58 -8.07
N ILE A 75 1.89 -6.13 -7.51
CA ILE A 75 0.55 -6.45 -8.00
C ILE A 75 -0.19 -5.18 -8.37
N GLY A 76 -0.39 -4.96 -9.67
CA GLY A 76 -1.14 -3.84 -10.24
C GLY A 76 -0.45 -2.48 -10.18
N THR A 77 0.65 -2.35 -9.50
CA THR A 77 1.43 -1.11 -9.42
C THR A 77 2.48 -1.04 -10.53
N ARG A 78 2.75 0.16 -11.03
CA ARG A 78 3.90 0.44 -11.91
C ARG A 78 5.23 0.44 -11.17
N PHE A 79 5.19 0.61 -9.86
CA PHE A 79 6.36 0.79 -9.01
C PHE A 79 7.27 1.91 -9.53
N GLY A 80 6.65 3.08 -9.77
CA GLY A 80 7.25 4.23 -10.44
C GLY A 80 8.09 5.10 -9.50
N ASP A 81 8.29 6.35 -9.94
CA ASP A 81 9.16 7.33 -9.27
C ASP A 81 8.72 7.67 -7.84
N ILE A 82 7.42 7.86 -7.61
CA ILE A 82 6.91 8.22 -6.27
C ILE A 82 7.13 7.07 -5.28
N GLU A 83 6.70 5.86 -5.63
CA GLU A 83 6.81 4.67 -4.79
C GLU A 83 8.26 4.32 -4.47
N THR A 84 9.18 4.68 -5.36
CA THR A 84 10.61 4.35 -5.24
C THR A 84 11.48 5.54 -4.86
N GLN A 85 10.87 6.68 -4.52
CA GLN A 85 11.57 7.93 -4.21
C GLN A 85 12.55 8.35 -5.32
N GLY A 86 12.03 8.50 -6.53
CA GLY A 86 12.85 8.82 -7.69
C GLY A 86 13.83 7.70 -8.04
N TYR A 87 13.38 6.45 -7.96
CA TYR A 87 14.18 5.24 -8.28
C TYR A 87 15.40 5.02 -7.37
N THR A 88 15.37 5.56 -6.14
CA THR A 88 16.47 5.42 -5.17
C THR A 88 16.30 4.28 -4.17
N LEU A 89 15.09 3.73 -4.04
CA LEU A 89 14.84 2.59 -3.14
C LEU A 89 15.28 1.26 -3.74
N VAL A 90 15.20 1.15 -5.05
CA VAL A 90 15.63 -0.02 -5.83
C VAL A 90 16.35 0.51 -7.06
N ASP A 91 17.54 0.00 -7.35
CA ASP A 91 18.28 0.38 -8.56
C ASP A 91 17.63 -0.29 -9.79
N PRO A 92 17.14 0.47 -10.79
CA PRO A 92 16.58 -0.13 -11.99
C PRO A 92 17.57 -0.97 -12.81
N ALA A 93 18.87 -0.59 -12.79
CA ALA A 93 19.90 -1.30 -13.54
C ALA A 93 20.33 -2.60 -12.88
N ASP A 94 20.24 -2.69 -11.55
CA ASP A 94 20.60 -3.88 -10.77
C ASP A 94 19.77 -3.95 -9.49
N PRO A 95 18.53 -4.43 -9.55
CA PRO A 95 17.62 -4.47 -8.40
C PRO A 95 18.15 -5.26 -7.21
N LYS A 96 19.08 -6.21 -7.41
CA LYS A 96 19.63 -7.14 -6.40
C LYS A 96 18.58 -7.90 -5.62
N LYS A 97 17.43 -8.09 -6.22
CA LYS A 97 16.27 -8.78 -5.66
C LYS A 97 15.43 -9.41 -6.76
N ALA A 98 14.75 -10.48 -6.45
CA ALA A 98 13.78 -11.05 -7.37
C ALA A 98 12.57 -10.10 -7.52
N VAL A 99 12.14 -9.85 -8.75
CA VAL A 99 10.98 -9.03 -9.08
C VAL A 99 9.94 -9.88 -9.79
N LEU A 100 8.80 -10.08 -9.11
CA LEU A 100 7.62 -10.71 -9.70
C LEU A 100 6.62 -9.58 -9.97
N HIS A 101 6.28 -9.35 -11.23
CA HIS A 101 5.45 -8.21 -11.61
C HIS A 101 4.18 -8.65 -12.32
N ILE A 102 3.04 -8.32 -11.73
CA ILE A 102 1.71 -8.57 -12.28
C ILE A 102 1.07 -7.22 -12.60
N HIS A 103 0.78 -6.97 -13.86
CA HIS A 103 0.16 -5.73 -14.31
C HIS A 103 -0.81 -5.98 -15.45
N ALA A 104 -1.87 -5.16 -15.55
CA ALA A 104 -2.88 -5.31 -16.60
C ALA A 104 -2.34 -4.93 -18.00
N ASP A 105 -1.38 -4.05 -18.04
CA ASP A 105 -0.71 -3.57 -19.25
C ASP A 105 0.64 -4.30 -19.39
N ALA A 106 0.81 -5.01 -20.50
CA ALA A 106 2.04 -5.74 -20.79
C ALA A 106 3.26 -4.82 -20.92
N ASP A 107 3.06 -3.58 -21.40
CA ASP A 107 4.13 -2.62 -21.63
C ASP A 107 4.69 -2.02 -20.32
N GLU A 108 3.99 -2.18 -19.22
CA GLU A 108 4.48 -1.76 -17.89
C GLU A 108 5.38 -2.83 -17.25
N ILE A 109 5.25 -4.10 -17.62
CA ILE A 109 6.07 -5.19 -17.09
C ILE A 109 7.49 -5.09 -17.68
N GLY A 110 8.47 -4.94 -16.79
CA GLY A 110 9.87 -4.80 -17.23
C GLY A 110 10.24 -3.42 -17.76
N ARG A 111 9.32 -2.44 -17.73
CA ARG A 111 9.57 -1.10 -18.26
C ARG A 111 10.65 -0.33 -17.49
N VAL A 112 10.69 -0.47 -16.18
CA VAL A 112 11.67 0.16 -15.30
C VAL A 112 12.55 -0.90 -14.65
N TYR A 113 11.95 -1.90 -14.04
CA TYR A 113 12.65 -2.98 -13.36
C TYR A 113 12.47 -4.27 -14.16
N GLY A 114 13.56 -4.93 -14.53
CA GLY A 114 13.51 -6.26 -15.14
C GLY A 114 12.72 -7.21 -14.22
N ALA A 115 11.71 -7.87 -14.77
CA ALA A 115 10.92 -8.85 -14.03
C ALA A 115 11.45 -10.26 -14.25
N ASP A 116 11.78 -10.96 -13.16
CA ASP A 116 12.13 -12.38 -13.23
C ASP A 116 10.90 -13.22 -13.61
N ILE A 117 9.72 -12.80 -13.13
CA ILE A 117 8.44 -13.36 -13.52
C ILE A 117 7.49 -12.20 -13.82
N GLY A 118 7.03 -12.13 -15.08
CA GLY A 118 6.02 -11.16 -15.53
C GLY A 118 4.72 -11.87 -15.85
N TYR A 119 3.59 -11.33 -15.38
CA TYR A 119 2.27 -11.88 -15.68
C TYR A 119 1.26 -10.77 -16.03
N VAL A 120 0.68 -10.84 -17.23
CA VAL A 120 -0.30 -9.85 -17.69
C VAL A 120 -1.67 -10.21 -17.13
N CYS A 121 -2.11 -9.47 -16.12
CA CYS A 121 -3.39 -9.65 -15.47
C CYS A 121 -3.78 -8.39 -14.68
N ARG A 122 -5.07 -8.14 -14.54
CA ARG A 122 -5.57 -7.13 -13.59
C ARG A 122 -5.17 -7.51 -12.16
N GLY A 123 -4.71 -6.52 -11.38
CA GLY A 123 -4.21 -6.75 -10.02
C GLY A 123 -5.26 -7.34 -9.06
N ASP A 124 -6.52 -6.91 -9.17
CA ASP A 124 -7.62 -7.44 -8.36
C ASP A 124 -7.88 -8.94 -8.64
N LEU A 125 -7.97 -9.32 -9.91
CA LEU A 125 -8.17 -10.72 -10.30
C LEU A 125 -6.96 -11.59 -9.94
N ALA A 126 -5.75 -11.04 -10.12
CA ALA A 126 -4.53 -11.76 -9.79
C ALA A 126 -4.45 -12.07 -8.29
N VAL A 127 -4.71 -11.10 -7.41
CA VAL A 127 -4.63 -11.33 -5.96
C VAL A 127 -5.71 -12.28 -5.47
N GLU A 128 -6.92 -12.22 -6.04
CA GLU A 128 -8.00 -13.18 -5.74
C GLU A 128 -7.56 -14.60 -6.09
N GLN A 129 -7.02 -14.81 -7.30
CA GLN A 129 -6.56 -16.12 -7.75
C GLN A 129 -5.33 -16.61 -6.96
N LEU A 130 -4.37 -15.74 -6.67
CA LEU A 130 -3.21 -16.07 -5.84
C LEU A 130 -3.62 -16.50 -4.43
N ALA A 131 -4.60 -15.83 -3.83
CA ALA A 131 -5.11 -16.19 -2.50
C ALA A 131 -5.79 -17.57 -2.50
N ILE A 132 -6.61 -17.87 -3.53
CA ILE A 132 -7.24 -19.18 -3.70
C ILE A 132 -6.17 -20.26 -3.86
N THR A 133 -5.21 -20.04 -4.75
CA THR A 133 -4.13 -21.01 -5.02
C THR A 133 -3.27 -21.24 -3.78
N ALA A 134 -2.85 -20.17 -3.11
CA ALA A 134 -2.05 -20.27 -1.90
C ALA A 134 -2.77 -21.05 -0.78
N ALA A 135 -4.09 -20.92 -0.67
CA ALA A 135 -4.88 -21.64 0.32
C ALA A 135 -4.96 -23.16 0.06
N THR A 136 -4.69 -23.60 -1.18
CA THR A 136 -4.66 -25.04 -1.54
C THR A 136 -3.24 -25.65 -1.42
N MET A 137 -2.24 -24.81 -1.18
CA MET A 137 -0.84 -25.25 -1.04
C MET A 137 -0.46 -25.41 0.43
N GLU A 138 0.38 -26.39 0.73
CA GLU A 138 1.01 -26.51 2.04
C GLU A 138 2.16 -25.51 2.16
N ILE A 139 1.81 -24.25 2.45
CA ILE A 139 2.79 -23.17 2.67
C ILE A 139 3.02 -23.01 4.16
N THR A 140 4.27 -23.18 4.58
CA THR A 140 4.66 -22.83 5.95
C THR A 140 5.18 -21.40 5.95
N PRO A 141 4.49 -20.45 6.66
CA PRO A 141 4.97 -19.08 6.77
C PRO A 141 6.36 -19.01 7.41
N LYS A 142 7.31 -18.36 6.74
CA LYS A 142 8.72 -18.34 7.19
C LYS A 142 9.18 -16.97 7.69
N TRP A 143 8.43 -15.91 7.41
CA TRP A 143 8.92 -14.54 7.54
C TRP A 143 8.31 -13.78 8.72
N GLU A 144 7.91 -14.49 9.76
CA GLU A 144 7.21 -13.88 10.90
C GLU A 144 8.03 -12.75 11.57
N ALA A 145 9.32 -12.95 11.78
CA ALA A 145 10.19 -11.93 12.38
C ALA A 145 10.28 -10.68 11.48
N TRP A 146 10.45 -10.88 10.16
CA TRP A 146 10.49 -9.82 9.17
C TRP A 146 9.18 -9.04 9.14
N ARG A 147 8.05 -9.74 9.06
CA ARG A 147 6.71 -9.15 9.09
C ARG A 147 6.44 -8.37 10.37
N LYS A 148 6.71 -8.98 11.55
CA LYS A 148 6.52 -8.31 12.85
C LYS A 148 7.33 -7.03 12.97
N ALA A 149 8.57 -7.06 12.51
CA ALA A 149 9.43 -5.89 12.53
C ALA A 149 8.92 -4.80 11.55
N ALA A 150 8.44 -5.17 10.35
CA ALA A 150 7.83 -4.23 9.41
C ALA A 150 6.55 -3.60 9.98
N ARG A 151 5.71 -4.39 10.65
CA ARG A 151 4.52 -3.89 11.35
C ARG A 151 4.87 -2.93 12.48
N ALA A 152 5.84 -3.27 13.31
CA ALA A 152 6.29 -2.41 14.41
C ALA A 152 6.84 -1.05 13.90
N ASP A 153 7.54 -1.04 12.77
CA ASP A 153 8.01 0.19 12.13
C ASP A 153 6.85 1.06 11.63
N TYR A 154 5.79 0.44 11.09
CA TYR A 154 4.57 1.16 10.73
C TYR A 154 3.86 1.73 11.95
N GLU A 155 3.66 0.94 13.00
CA GLU A 155 2.99 1.40 14.24
C GLU A 155 3.75 2.56 14.90
N GLY A 156 5.08 2.47 14.94
CA GLY A 156 5.91 3.58 15.40
C GLY A 156 5.79 4.83 14.53
N TRP A 157 5.64 4.66 13.20
CA TRP A 157 5.49 5.78 12.28
C TRP A 157 4.18 6.53 12.45
N ILE A 158 3.08 5.82 12.66
CA ILE A 158 1.75 6.43 12.85
C ILE A 158 1.47 6.89 14.27
N THR A 159 2.39 6.67 15.20
CA THR A 159 2.29 7.23 16.55
C THR A 159 2.49 8.74 16.47
N PRO A 160 1.54 9.57 16.93
CA PRO A 160 1.68 11.01 16.94
C PRO A 160 2.90 11.47 17.74
N PHE A 161 3.65 12.40 17.18
CA PHE A 161 4.69 13.14 17.90
C PHE A 161 4.19 14.55 18.18
N GLU A 162 4.80 15.22 19.14
CA GLU A 162 4.43 16.60 19.44
C GLU A 162 4.99 17.54 18.36
N SER A 163 4.08 18.17 17.59
CA SER A 163 4.42 19.19 16.61
C SER A 163 4.25 20.60 17.19
N PRO A 164 4.94 21.63 16.66
CA PRO A 164 4.72 23.01 17.09
C PRO A 164 3.33 23.52 16.67
N GLY A 165 2.85 24.58 17.32
CA GLY A 165 1.57 25.23 17.03
C GLY A 165 0.43 24.83 17.96
N ALA A 166 -0.62 25.65 17.99
CA ALA A 166 -1.79 25.44 18.85
C ALA A 166 -2.70 24.31 18.34
N VAL A 167 -2.79 24.12 17.03
CA VAL A 167 -3.54 23.03 16.39
C VAL A 167 -2.59 21.92 16.01
N LYS A 168 -2.84 20.73 16.52
CA LYS A 168 -2.04 19.51 16.31
C LYS A 168 -2.71 18.66 15.24
N GLN A 169 -2.29 18.77 14.00
CA GLN A 169 -2.90 18.03 12.88
C GLN A 169 -2.79 16.51 13.05
N GLU A 170 -1.69 16.02 13.60
CA GLU A 170 -1.50 14.61 13.92
C GLU A 170 -2.55 14.08 14.92
N GLN A 171 -2.94 14.90 15.90
CA GLN A 171 -4.00 14.55 16.85
C GLN A 171 -5.38 14.61 16.22
N VAL A 172 -5.65 15.62 15.37
CA VAL A 172 -6.92 15.73 14.63
C VAL A 172 -7.13 14.51 13.73
N ILE A 173 -6.13 14.16 12.92
CA ILE A 173 -6.26 13.01 12.01
C ILE A 173 -6.34 11.69 12.78
N LYS A 174 -5.57 11.55 13.86
CA LYS A 174 -5.70 10.37 14.71
C LYS A 174 -7.09 10.25 15.33
N TRP A 175 -7.65 11.35 15.81
CA TRP A 175 -9.01 11.36 16.35
C TRP A 175 -10.03 10.96 15.28
N LEU A 176 -9.92 11.50 14.05
CA LEU A 176 -10.77 11.09 12.93
C LEU A 176 -10.62 9.59 12.65
N SER A 177 -9.40 9.07 12.63
CA SER A 177 -9.13 7.66 12.42
C SER A 177 -9.73 6.74 13.50
N ASP A 178 -9.81 7.23 14.73
CA ASP A 178 -10.32 6.45 15.86
C ASP A 178 -11.86 6.54 16.02
N ASN A 179 -12.49 7.57 15.46
CA ASN A 179 -13.91 7.87 15.68
C ASN A 179 -14.80 7.76 14.42
N LEU A 180 -14.24 7.80 13.22
CA LEU A 180 -15.01 7.59 12.01
C LEU A 180 -15.24 6.10 11.75
N GLY A 181 -16.41 5.79 11.17
CA GLY A 181 -16.76 4.42 10.77
C GLY A 181 -15.91 3.89 9.61
N ASP A 182 -16.01 2.60 9.37
CA ASP A 182 -15.30 1.89 8.30
C ASP A 182 -15.84 2.20 6.89
N ASP A 183 -16.91 2.96 6.78
CA ASP A 183 -17.53 3.50 5.57
C ASP A 183 -17.18 4.97 5.30
N ALA A 184 -16.42 5.61 6.17
CA ALA A 184 -16.01 6.99 5.97
C ALA A 184 -15.08 7.14 4.76
N VAL A 185 -15.44 8.05 3.87
CA VAL A 185 -14.65 8.39 2.68
C VAL A 185 -13.83 9.65 2.95
N LEU A 186 -12.51 9.52 2.97
CA LEU A 186 -11.61 10.65 3.09
C LEU A 186 -11.20 11.15 1.71
N THR A 187 -11.38 12.44 1.51
CA THR A 187 -10.98 13.12 0.27
C THR A 187 -9.94 14.19 0.58
N ASN A 188 -8.92 14.31 -0.26
CA ASN A 188 -7.94 15.37 -0.13
C ASN A 188 -7.45 15.88 -1.49
N GLY A 189 -7.03 17.14 -1.53
CA GLY A 189 -6.29 17.70 -2.66
C GLY A 189 -4.80 17.40 -2.59
N ALA A 190 -4.01 17.93 -3.54
CA ALA A 190 -2.57 17.90 -3.50
C ALA A 190 -2.02 19.01 -2.58
N GLY A 191 -1.02 18.68 -1.80
CA GLY A 191 -0.34 19.59 -0.89
C GLY A 191 0.25 18.87 0.32
N ASN A 192 1.17 19.52 1.03
CA ASN A 192 1.86 18.94 2.18
C ASN A 192 0.90 18.55 3.32
N PHE A 193 -0.22 19.23 3.47
CA PHE A 193 -1.25 18.89 4.47
C PHE A 193 -1.77 17.45 4.33
N ALA A 194 -1.79 16.91 3.11
CA ALA A 194 -2.24 15.54 2.87
C ALA A 194 -1.33 14.50 3.54
N SER A 195 -0.07 14.84 3.85
CA SER A 195 0.87 13.94 4.52
C SER A 195 0.38 13.52 5.91
N TRP A 196 -0.35 14.38 6.61
CA TRP A 196 -0.95 14.01 7.91
C TRP A 196 -2.03 12.94 7.75
N VAL A 197 -2.91 13.05 6.75
CA VAL A 197 -3.93 12.05 6.44
C VAL A 197 -3.24 10.73 6.08
N HIS A 198 -2.29 10.76 5.14
CA HIS A 198 -1.59 9.55 4.69
C HIS A 198 -0.77 8.89 5.80
N ARG A 199 -0.30 9.65 6.79
CA ARG A 199 0.48 9.09 7.91
C ARG A 199 -0.39 8.56 9.05
N TYR A 200 -1.40 9.31 9.49
CA TYR A 200 -2.08 9.06 10.76
C TYR A 200 -3.48 8.45 10.62
N TYR A 201 -4.08 8.47 9.42
CA TYR A 201 -5.37 7.84 9.21
C TYR A 201 -5.20 6.37 8.80
N LYS A 202 -5.92 5.48 9.47
CA LYS A 202 -5.96 4.06 9.15
C LYS A 202 -7.22 3.74 8.35
N HIS A 203 -7.06 3.46 7.06
CA HIS A 203 -8.16 3.00 6.21
C HIS A 203 -8.57 1.57 6.58
N HIS A 204 -9.87 1.30 6.53
CA HIS A 204 -10.46 0.00 6.88
C HIS A 204 -10.57 -0.95 5.67
N GLY A 205 -9.85 -0.64 4.60
CA GLY A 205 -9.93 -1.37 3.34
C GLY A 205 -11.22 -1.06 2.57
N LEU A 206 -11.53 -1.89 1.57
CA LEU A 206 -12.76 -1.81 0.78
C LEU A 206 -13.86 -2.73 1.36
N SER A 207 -13.98 -2.82 2.68
CA SER A 207 -14.92 -3.73 3.34
C SER A 207 -16.38 -3.49 2.92
N LYS A 208 -16.72 -2.27 2.58
CA LYS A 208 -18.06 -1.86 2.09
C LYS A 208 -18.20 -1.90 0.56
N GLY A 209 -17.19 -2.33 -0.18
CA GLY A 209 -17.21 -2.47 -1.63
C GLY A 209 -16.91 -1.20 -2.42
N PHE A 210 -16.60 -0.09 -1.77
CA PHE A 210 -16.21 1.17 -2.40
C PHE A 210 -14.90 1.72 -1.81
N LYS A 211 -14.29 2.67 -2.53
CA LYS A 211 -13.06 3.32 -2.10
C LYS A 211 -13.31 4.26 -0.93
N THR A 212 -12.47 4.17 0.08
CA THR A 212 -12.48 5.06 1.26
C THR A 212 -11.38 6.12 1.21
N GLN A 213 -10.46 6.02 0.24
CA GLN A 213 -9.44 7.02 -0.03
C GLN A 213 -9.60 7.63 -1.43
N LEU A 214 -9.98 8.89 -1.50
CA LEU A 214 -10.06 9.66 -2.75
C LEU A 214 -8.99 10.76 -2.73
N ALA A 215 -7.88 10.51 -3.40
CA ALA A 215 -6.73 11.40 -3.45
C ALA A 215 -6.16 11.49 -4.88
N PRO A 216 -5.69 12.67 -5.34
CA PRO A 216 -5.24 12.85 -6.72
C PRO A 216 -3.87 12.18 -6.92
N THR A 217 -3.82 11.11 -7.70
CA THR A 217 -2.59 10.34 -7.96
C THR A 217 -1.58 11.05 -8.85
N VAL A 218 -2.03 12.07 -9.59
CA VAL A 218 -1.17 12.93 -10.43
C VAL A 218 -0.86 14.28 -9.79
N GLY A 219 -1.16 14.47 -8.49
CA GLY A 219 -0.87 15.70 -7.78
C GLY A 219 -1.77 16.89 -8.15
N ALA A 220 -2.96 16.67 -8.73
CA ALA A 220 -3.89 17.74 -9.11
C ALA A 220 -4.40 18.49 -7.88
N MET A 221 -4.20 19.81 -7.85
CA MET A 221 -4.80 20.70 -6.85
C MET A 221 -6.31 20.86 -7.09
N GLY A 222 -7.07 21.12 -6.02
CA GLY A 222 -8.52 21.32 -6.12
C GLY A 222 -9.36 20.04 -6.20
N TYR A 223 -8.77 18.85 -6.23
CA TYR A 223 -9.47 17.57 -6.34
C TYR A 223 -10.36 17.23 -5.12
N GLY A 224 -9.94 17.59 -3.91
CA GLY A 224 -10.56 17.11 -2.68
C GLY A 224 -12.03 17.50 -2.52
N VAL A 225 -12.39 18.76 -2.80
CA VAL A 225 -13.77 19.25 -2.65
C VAL A 225 -14.73 18.58 -3.63
N PRO A 226 -14.48 18.57 -4.95
CA PRO A 226 -15.38 17.88 -5.89
C PRO A 226 -15.45 16.38 -5.65
N ALA A 227 -14.36 15.74 -5.22
CA ALA A 227 -14.38 14.33 -4.86
C ALA A 227 -15.24 14.06 -3.61
N GLY A 228 -15.21 14.96 -2.62
CA GLY A 228 -16.06 14.89 -1.44
C GLY A 228 -17.54 15.04 -1.76
N ILE A 229 -17.88 15.99 -2.64
CA ILE A 229 -19.27 16.18 -3.13
C ILE A 229 -19.74 14.92 -3.87
N ALA A 230 -18.92 14.38 -4.77
CA ALA A 230 -19.25 13.16 -5.50
C ALA A 230 -19.49 11.97 -4.56
N ALA A 231 -18.64 11.79 -3.56
CA ALA A 231 -18.79 10.72 -2.57
C ALA A 231 -20.05 10.88 -1.69
N ALA A 232 -20.52 12.11 -1.46
CA ALA A 232 -21.71 12.38 -0.66
C ALA A 232 -23.04 12.21 -1.44
N VAL A 233 -22.98 12.18 -2.78
CA VAL A 233 -24.17 12.06 -3.66
C VAL A 233 -24.42 10.61 -4.08
N LEU A 234 -23.38 9.77 -4.03
CA LEU A 234 -23.46 8.35 -4.40
C LEU A 234 -23.90 7.48 -3.21
#